data_d26921b5746c8446fb3ec0bb933d18c8
#
_entry.id   d26921b5746c8446fb3ec0bb933d18c8
#
_cell.length_a   1.000
_cell.length_b   1.000
_cell.length_c   1.000
_cell.angle_alpha   90.00
_cell.angle_beta   90.00
_cell.angle_gamma   90.00
#
_symmetry.space_group_name_H-M   'P 1'
#
loop_
_entity.id
_entity.type
_entity.pdbx_description
1 polymer ?
#
loop_
_entity_poly.entity_id
_entity_poly.type
_entity_poly.pdbx_seq_one_letter_code
_entity_poly.pdbx_strand_id
1 'polypeptide(L)'
;MFNKKSIFLCSLAVAGAIVNSSANSSILKNSHKEVIDHVWQIIYRDYLDSDGNFNKSEWILLRKKLLSKRYSQPIEAYEAIRNMLANLEDPYTRFLDPKEFNQMRIDTSGELTGIGIQIVKDEENDNLLIVAAIEGTPASKAGIRAKDKIISIDNISTKGMDIEQAVRLIRGKAGTKVNLGISRNGNKIYKSLLRQKIEIKSVNSKINNTKEGLSIGYLRIKQFNANASRETKGALINFENKKISGYILDLRGNPGGLLDSSIEISRHFINKGIIVSTVSKNGLKETKKANGSAITKKPLVVLVNEASASASEIVSGAIRDNQRGKLVGKKTFGKGLVQSMRTLIDGSGLTVTVAKYLTPNGTDINKFGIIPDIEVNMNKRILPRDIGTRKDTQYKAGERELIRLIKGNNTLNTFNPMSTNLDLAFNNKYLNEIYSF
;
A
#
# COMPACT_ATOMS: atom_id res chain seq x y z
N MET A 1 19.91 39.24 21.74
CA MET A 1 18.52 39.26 21.26
C MET A 1 18.37 38.13 20.26
N PHE A 2 17.94 36.96 20.71
CA PHE A 2 17.70 35.79 19.88
C PHE A 2 16.22 35.47 19.89
N ASN A 3 15.59 35.54 18.73
CA ASN A 3 14.16 35.28 18.54
C ASN A 3 13.96 33.81 18.21
N LYS A 4 13.41 33.05 19.14
CA LYS A 4 12.98 31.65 18.98
C LYS A 4 11.71 31.64 18.15
N LYS A 5 11.74 31.07 16.93
CA LYS A 5 10.56 30.71 16.18
C LYS A 5 10.11 29.31 16.61
N SER A 6 8.97 29.27 17.29
CA SER A 6 8.27 28.06 17.72
C SER A 6 7.74 27.31 16.51
N ILE A 7 8.01 26.03 16.52
CA ILE A 7 7.39 25.04 15.62
C ILE A 7 5.97 24.81 16.15
N PHE A 8 4.96 25.22 15.38
CA PHE A 8 3.55 24.92 15.67
C PHE A 8 3.23 23.49 15.18
N LEU A 9 3.13 22.56 16.12
CA LEU A 9 2.36 21.33 15.93
C LEU A 9 0.87 21.73 15.96
N CYS A 10 0.19 21.65 14.81
CA CYS A 10 -1.26 21.76 14.75
C CYS A 10 -1.91 20.47 15.26
N SER A 11 -2.11 20.36 16.56
CA SER A 11 -3.11 19.49 17.15
C SER A 11 -4.46 20.21 17.02
N LEU A 12 -5.34 19.72 16.13
CA LEU A 12 -6.73 20.18 16.05
C LEU A 12 -7.48 19.75 17.31
N ALA A 13 -7.55 20.64 18.28
CA ALA A 13 -8.52 20.58 19.37
C ALA A 13 -9.85 21.14 18.85
N VAL A 14 -10.78 20.26 18.48
CA VAL A 14 -12.17 20.64 18.25
C VAL A 14 -12.86 20.67 19.61
N ALA A 15 -13.15 21.86 20.10
CA ALA A 15 -14.04 22.06 21.23
C ALA A 15 -15.47 21.68 20.80
N GLY A 16 -15.87 20.45 21.11
CA GLY A 16 -17.25 19.99 20.95
C GLY A 16 -18.09 20.45 22.12
N ALA A 17 -19.19 21.13 21.85
CA ALA A 17 -20.22 21.44 22.83
C ALA A 17 -20.70 20.14 23.50
N ILE A 18 -20.42 19.96 24.77
CA ILE A 18 -20.89 18.86 25.59
C ILE A 18 -22.39 19.12 25.87
N VAL A 19 -23.23 18.46 25.11
CA VAL A 19 -24.64 18.28 25.51
C VAL A 19 -24.63 17.21 26.58
N ASN A 20 -24.82 17.61 27.82
CA ASN A 20 -24.97 16.75 28.98
C ASN A 20 -26.14 15.77 28.78
N SER A 21 -25.84 14.54 28.40
CA SER A 21 -26.72 13.39 28.58
C SER A 21 -26.06 12.39 29.53
N SER A 22 -25.88 12.85 30.76
CA SER A 22 -25.18 12.08 31.81
C SER A 22 -25.94 10.87 32.37
N ALA A 23 -27.15 10.59 31.91
CA ALA A 23 -27.95 9.46 32.39
C ALA A 23 -27.77 8.15 31.60
N ASN A 24 -27.23 8.18 30.35
CA ASN A 24 -27.06 6.98 29.52
C ASN A 24 -25.62 6.48 29.36
N SER A 25 -24.62 7.25 29.79
CA SER A 25 -23.21 6.87 29.59
C SER A 25 -22.73 5.75 30.52
N SER A 26 -23.35 5.58 31.70
CA SER A 26 -22.95 4.53 32.65
C SER A 26 -23.45 3.12 32.30
N ILE A 27 -24.52 3.01 31.51
CA ILE A 27 -25.13 1.72 31.12
C ILE A 27 -24.38 1.09 29.91
N LEU A 28 -23.71 1.90 29.12
CA LEU A 28 -22.96 1.43 27.93
C LEU A 28 -21.53 1.02 28.26
N LYS A 29 -20.98 1.52 29.35
CA LYS A 29 -19.58 1.30 29.73
C LYS A 29 -19.29 -0.19 29.94
N ASN A 30 -18.32 -0.74 29.18
CA ASN A 30 -17.96 -2.15 29.16
C ASN A 30 -19.05 -3.11 28.60
N SER A 31 -19.97 -2.61 27.79
CA SER A 31 -20.96 -3.43 27.11
C SER A 31 -20.67 -3.54 25.61
N HIS A 32 -21.11 -4.62 24.97
CA HIS A 32 -21.00 -4.77 23.51
C HIS A 32 -21.71 -3.66 22.73
N LYS A 33 -22.66 -2.95 23.37
CA LYS A 33 -23.33 -1.77 22.80
C LYS A 33 -22.41 -0.57 22.65
N GLU A 34 -21.38 -0.44 23.50
CA GLU A 34 -20.41 0.66 23.42
C GLU A 34 -19.62 0.61 22.12
N VAL A 35 -19.23 -0.58 21.64
CA VAL A 35 -18.56 -0.76 20.36
C VAL A 35 -19.48 -0.34 19.21
N ILE A 36 -20.76 -0.77 19.25
CA ILE A 36 -21.77 -0.41 18.23
C ILE A 36 -21.92 1.12 18.17
N ASP A 37 -22.07 1.76 19.34
CA ASP A 37 -22.27 3.20 19.44
C ASP A 37 -21.04 3.97 18.95
N HIS A 38 -19.85 3.50 19.30
CA HIS A 38 -18.60 4.11 18.86
C HIS A 38 -18.46 4.04 17.32
N VAL A 39 -18.71 2.90 16.70
CA VAL A 39 -18.72 2.76 15.23
C VAL A 39 -19.75 3.69 14.61
N TRP A 40 -20.99 3.72 15.17
CA TRP A 40 -22.05 4.60 14.69
C TRP A 40 -21.62 6.06 14.68
N GLN A 41 -21.00 6.54 15.79
CA GLN A 41 -20.51 7.92 15.94
C GLN A 41 -19.42 8.26 14.93
N ILE A 42 -18.46 7.34 14.69
CA ILE A 42 -17.39 7.56 13.70
C ILE A 42 -17.98 7.73 12.31
N ILE A 43 -18.92 6.87 11.91
CA ILE A 43 -19.57 6.96 10.59
C ILE A 43 -20.35 8.29 10.48
N TYR A 44 -21.17 8.62 11.47
CA TYR A 44 -21.97 9.85 11.45
C TYR A 44 -21.10 11.11 11.28
N ARG A 45 -19.94 11.13 11.94
CA ARG A 45 -19.01 12.26 11.93
C ARG A 45 -18.11 12.27 10.69
N ASP A 46 -17.49 11.14 10.35
CA ASP A 46 -16.31 11.09 9.47
C ASP A 46 -16.59 10.54 8.07
N TYR A 47 -17.66 9.75 7.88
CA TYR A 47 -17.93 9.09 6.62
C TYR A 47 -18.12 10.07 5.47
N LEU A 48 -17.38 9.86 4.37
CA LEU A 48 -17.59 10.52 3.09
C LEU A 48 -18.59 9.70 2.28
N ASP A 49 -19.78 10.23 2.09
CA ASP A 49 -20.77 9.69 1.17
C ASP A 49 -20.39 10.09 -0.27
N SER A 50 -19.79 9.16 -0.98
CA SER A 50 -19.36 9.40 -2.38
C SER A 50 -20.49 9.26 -3.39
N ASP A 51 -21.54 8.52 -3.03
CA ASP A 51 -22.61 8.14 -3.95
C ASP A 51 -23.95 8.82 -3.62
N GLY A 52 -24.03 9.58 -2.51
CA GLY A 52 -25.24 10.32 -2.11
C GLY A 52 -26.30 9.47 -1.40
N ASN A 53 -25.93 8.29 -0.91
CA ASN A 53 -26.88 7.34 -0.34
C ASN A 53 -27.02 7.44 1.19
N PHE A 54 -26.20 8.26 1.87
CA PHE A 54 -26.17 8.34 3.33
C PHE A 54 -27.30 9.19 3.91
N ASN A 55 -28.36 8.54 4.42
CA ASN A 55 -29.48 9.20 5.06
C ASN A 55 -29.25 9.36 6.57
N LYS A 56 -28.97 10.57 7.03
CA LYS A 56 -28.69 10.87 8.45
C LYS A 56 -29.88 10.54 9.37
N SER A 57 -31.12 10.77 8.94
CA SER A 57 -32.30 10.50 9.76
C SER A 57 -32.49 9.01 9.98
N GLU A 58 -32.37 8.20 8.94
CA GLU A 58 -32.42 6.74 9.04
C GLU A 58 -31.28 6.21 9.90
N TRP A 59 -30.07 6.80 9.78
CA TRP A 59 -28.92 6.43 10.58
C TRP A 59 -29.17 6.65 12.08
N ILE A 60 -29.84 7.73 12.48
CA ILE A 60 -30.24 8.00 13.87
C ILE A 60 -31.27 6.97 14.37
N LEU A 61 -32.26 6.62 13.53
CA LEU A 61 -33.24 5.59 13.88
C LEU A 61 -32.61 4.22 14.05
N LEU A 62 -31.67 3.89 13.18
CA LEU A 62 -30.89 2.65 13.24
C LEU A 62 -30.11 2.53 14.54
N ARG A 63 -29.50 3.62 15.02
CA ARG A 63 -28.82 3.65 16.34
C ARG A 63 -29.76 3.27 17.47
N LYS A 64 -30.96 3.90 17.54
CA LYS A 64 -31.95 3.58 18.57
C LYS A 64 -32.33 2.12 18.55
N LYS A 65 -32.61 1.57 17.36
CA LYS A 65 -32.95 0.15 17.16
C LYS A 65 -31.83 -0.78 17.63
N LEU A 66 -30.56 -0.48 17.31
CA LEU A 66 -29.44 -1.32 17.71
C LEU A 66 -29.16 -1.26 19.21
N LEU A 67 -29.21 -0.07 19.82
CA LEU A 67 -28.95 0.09 21.26
C LEU A 67 -30.10 -0.41 22.14
N SER A 68 -31.31 -0.60 21.62
CA SER A 68 -32.42 -1.22 22.36
C SER A 68 -32.29 -2.75 22.52
N LYS A 69 -31.50 -3.41 21.63
CA LYS A 69 -31.28 -4.86 21.68
C LYS A 69 -30.33 -5.27 22.82
N ARG A 70 -30.39 -6.56 23.20
CA ARG A 70 -29.35 -7.20 24.04
C ARG A 70 -28.37 -7.94 23.17
N TYR A 71 -27.11 -7.94 23.56
CA TYR A 71 -26.00 -8.66 22.93
C TYR A 71 -25.29 -9.45 24.01
N SER A 72 -25.42 -10.77 23.99
CA SER A 72 -24.86 -11.68 25.00
C SER A 72 -23.42 -12.03 24.71
N GLN A 73 -23.03 -12.01 23.43
CA GLN A 73 -21.68 -12.34 22.94
C GLN A 73 -21.13 -11.26 22.03
N PRO A 74 -19.81 -11.04 22.01
CA PRO A 74 -19.18 -10.06 21.11
C PRO A 74 -19.57 -10.25 19.65
N ILE A 75 -19.69 -11.50 19.18
CA ILE A 75 -20.01 -11.84 17.80
C ILE A 75 -21.35 -11.26 17.37
N GLU A 76 -22.36 -11.25 18.25
CA GLU A 76 -23.69 -10.69 17.96
C GLU A 76 -23.61 -9.16 17.68
N ALA A 77 -22.77 -8.46 18.46
CA ALA A 77 -22.52 -7.05 18.24
C ALA A 77 -21.73 -6.80 16.93
N TYR A 78 -20.77 -7.66 16.63
CA TYR A 78 -19.98 -7.56 15.40
C TYR A 78 -20.83 -7.76 14.15
N GLU A 79 -21.74 -8.73 14.17
CA GLU A 79 -22.73 -8.94 13.10
C GLU A 79 -23.69 -7.75 12.97
N ALA A 80 -24.15 -7.20 14.08
CA ALA A 80 -25.01 -6.02 14.08
C ALA A 80 -24.29 -4.80 13.47
N ILE A 81 -22.99 -4.63 13.76
CA ILE A 81 -22.14 -3.58 13.17
C ILE A 81 -21.96 -3.83 11.65
N ARG A 82 -21.62 -5.05 11.24
CA ARG A 82 -21.45 -5.39 9.81
C ARG A 82 -22.75 -5.11 9.04
N ASN A 83 -23.89 -5.52 9.58
CA ASN A 83 -25.21 -5.24 8.99
C ASN A 83 -25.54 -3.74 8.96
N MET A 84 -25.16 -2.98 9.99
CA MET A 84 -25.31 -1.53 10.01
C MET A 84 -24.50 -0.88 8.89
N LEU A 85 -23.23 -1.27 8.72
CA LEU A 85 -22.35 -0.72 7.71
C LEU A 85 -22.75 -1.11 6.28
N ALA A 86 -23.40 -2.27 6.10
CA ALA A 86 -23.91 -2.70 4.79
C ALA A 86 -24.90 -1.72 4.18
N ASN A 87 -25.64 -0.93 5.00
CA ASN A 87 -26.54 0.10 4.50
C ASN A 87 -25.83 1.31 3.84
N LEU A 88 -24.50 1.39 3.98
CA LEU A 88 -23.70 2.43 3.32
C LEU A 88 -23.42 2.09 1.86
N GLU A 89 -23.58 0.83 1.45
CA GLU A 89 -23.21 0.32 0.11
C GLU A 89 -21.77 0.60 -0.29
N ASP A 90 -20.91 0.89 0.71
CA ASP A 90 -19.48 1.15 0.54
C ASP A 90 -18.66 -0.07 0.98
N PRO A 91 -18.08 -0.83 0.05
CA PRO A 91 -17.31 -2.03 0.37
C PRO A 91 -16.00 -1.74 1.10
N TYR A 92 -15.60 -0.48 1.19
CA TYR A 92 -14.34 -0.06 1.81
C TYR A 92 -14.52 0.41 3.26
N THR A 93 -15.75 0.77 3.65
CA THR A 93 -16.11 1.05 5.05
C THR A 93 -16.48 -0.26 5.72
N ARG A 94 -15.57 -0.81 6.53
CA ARG A 94 -15.71 -2.15 7.11
C ARG A 94 -15.31 -2.19 8.57
N PHE A 95 -16.08 -2.95 9.35
CA PHE A 95 -15.70 -3.40 10.67
C PHE A 95 -14.76 -4.62 10.55
N LEU A 96 -13.75 -4.63 11.38
CA LEU A 96 -12.76 -5.70 11.50
C LEU A 96 -12.76 -6.18 12.95
N ASP A 97 -12.98 -7.44 13.19
CA ASP A 97 -12.80 -8.00 14.52
C ASP A 97 -11.34 -7.88 15.00
N PRO A 98 -11.02 -8.12 16.28
CA PRO A 98 -9.65 -7.94 16.78
C PRO A 98 -8.58 -8.73 16.01
N LYS A 99 -8.95 -9.92 15.48
CA LYS A 99 -8.03 -10.76 14.69
C LYS A 99 -7.78 -10.15 13.31
N GLU A 100 -8.86 -9.81 12.61
CA GLU A 100 -8.81 -9.16 11.28
C GLU A 100 -8.05 -7.82 11.35
N PHE A 101 -8.34 -7.03 12.39
CA PHE A 101 -7.69 -5.74 12.58
C PHE A 101 -6.19 -5.87 12.88
N ASN A 102 -5.81 -6.84 13.72
CA ASN A 102 -4.40 -7.13 13.98
C ASN A 102 -3.66 -7.58 12.71
N GLN A 103 -4.29 -8.39 11.86
CA GLN A 103 -3.69 -8.78 10.57
C GLN A 103 -3.51 -7.56 9.66
N MET A 104 -4.52 -6.70 9.55
CA MET A 104 -4.43 -5.46 8.77
C MET A 104 -3.30 -4.54 9.29
N ARG A 105 -3.09 -4.45 10.61
CA ARG A 105 -1.99 -3.69 11.20
C ARG A 105 -0.63 -4.27 10.82
N ILE A 106 -0.48 -5.59 10.81
CA ILE A 106 0.75 -6.28 10.37
C ILE A 106 1.02 -5.96 8.90
N ASP A 107 0.00 -6.10 8.05
CA ASP A 107 0.13 -5.85 6.61
C ASP A 107 0.50 -4.38 6.33
N THR A 108 -0.07 -3.46 7.10
CA THR A 108 0.17 -2.02 6.97
C THR A 108 1.54 -1.60 7.52
N SER A 109 1.96 -2.15 8.68
CA SER A 109 3.27 -1.86 9.26
C SER A 109 4.41 -2.52 8.47
N GLY A 110 4.15 -3.61 7.77
CA GLY A 110 5.19 -4.43 7.15
C GLY A 110 6.07 -5.15 8.16
N GLU A 111 5.60 -5.31 9.40
CA GLU A 111 6.31 -5.95 10.50
C GLU A 111 5.40 -6.97 11.19
N LEU A 112 5.94 -8.10 11.50
CA LEU A 112 5.31 -9.07 12.38
C LEU A 112 6.25 -9.45 13.53
N THR A 113 5.69 -9.85 14.64
CA THR A 113 6.51 -10.39 15.74
C THR A 113 6.41 -11.91 15.74
N GLY A 114 7.56 -12.58 15.71
CA GLY A 114 7.64 -14.04 15.67
C GLY A 114 9.09 -14.50 15.53
N ILE A 115 9.26 -15.69 14.95
CA ILE A 115 10.57 -16.31 14.75
C ILE A 115 11.04 -16.36 13.29
N GLY A 116 10.16 -15.97 12.33
CA GLY A 116 10.51 -15.89 10.91
C GLY A 116 10.45 -17.21 10.15
N ILE A 117 9.36 -17.95 10.29
CA ILE A 117 9.06 -19.13 9.48
C ILE A 117 7.79 -18.93 8.65
N GLN A 118 7.79 -19.57 7.49
CA GLN A 118 6.59 -19.78 6.68
C GLN A 118 6.14 -21.22 6.85
N ILE A 119 4.88 -21.42 7.18
CA ILE A 119 4.30 -22.75 7.45
C ILE A 119 3.13 -23.02 6.53
N VAL A 120 2.94 -24.29 6.20
CA VAL A 120 1.76 -24.81 5.49
C VAL A 120 1.25 -26.05 6.22
N LYS A 121 0.00 -26.38 6.02
CA LYS A 121 -0.56 -27.67 6.43
C LYS A 121 -0.39 -28.65 5.27
N ASP A 122 0.19 -29.81 5.56
CA ASP A 122 0.20 -30.96 4.68
C ASP A 122 -1.11 -31.70 4.86
N GLU A 123 -2.01 -31.58 3.91
CA GLU A 123 -3.36 -32.15 3.98
C GLU A 123 -3.34 -33.68 3.97
N GLU A 124 -2.35 -34.30 3.34
CA GLU A 124 -2.25 -35.76 3.26
C GLU A 124 -1.88 -36.39 4.61
N ASN A 125 -0.99 -35.74 5.36
CA ASN A 125 -0.43 -36.28 6.60
C ASN A 125 -0.84 -35.49 7.85
N ASP A 126 -1.73 -34.49 7.72
CA ASP A 126 -2.19 -33.60 8.80
C ASP A 126 -1.04 -32.95 9.60
N ASN A 127 0.06 -32.63 8.93
CA ASN A 127 1.27 -32.08 9.53
C ASN A 127 1.45 -30.59 9.22
N LEU A 128 2.02 -29.86 10.17
CA LEU A 128 2.51 -28.51 9.94
C LEU A 128 3.96 -28.56 9.42
N LEU A 129 4.17 -28.12 8.17
CA LEU A 129 5.47 -28.11 7.52
C LEU A 129 6.03 -26.69 7.40
N ILE A 130 7.32 -26.56 7.61
CA ILE A 130 8.05 -25.32 7.34
C ILE A 130 8.39 -25.26 5.85
N VAL A 131 7.88 -24.25 5.16
CA VAL A 131 8.19 -23.96 3.75
C VAL A 131 9.54 -23.26 3.63
N ALA A 132 9.78 -22.29 4.53
CA ALA A 132 11.03 -21.52 4.57
C ALA A 132 11.27 -20.91 5.94
N ALA A 133 12.53 -20.75 6.32
CA ALA A 133 12.97 -19.82 7.34
C ALA A 133 13.47 -18.54 6.65
N ILE A 134 12.93 -17.38 7.07
CA ILE A 134 13.31 -16.07 6.52
C ILE A 134 14.75 -15.77 6.94
N GLU A 135 15.59 -15.40 6.00
CA GLU A 135 17.01 -15.10 6.24
C GLU A 135 17.20 -14.00 7.29
N GLY A 136 18.19 -14.15 8.16
CA GLY A 136 18.51 -13.20 9.23
C GLY A 136 17.61 -13.30 10.47
N THR A 137 16.53 -14.10 10.44
CA THR A 137 15.57 -14.26 11.55
C THR A 137 16.05 -15.29 12.59
N PRO A 138 15.44 -15.34 13.79
CA PRO A 138 15.76 -16.33 14.81
C PRO A 138 15.69 -17.78 14.33
N ALA A 139 14.70 -18.11 13.51
CA ALA A 139 14.55 -19.44 12.95
C ALA A 139 15.70 -19.83 12.00
N SER A 140 16.06 -18.92 11.09
CA SER A 140 17.17 -19.11 10.16
C SER A 140 18.51 -19.28 10.92
N LYS A 141 18.79 -18.42 11.90
CA LYS A 141 19.98 -18.50 12.75
C LYS A 141 20.06 -19.79 13.57
N ALA A 142 18.91 -20.34 13.96
CA ALA A 142 18.82 -21.61 14.70
C ALA A 142 18.92 -22.84 13.79
N GLY A 143 19.08 -22.68 12.47
CA GLY A 143 19.22 -23.76 11.52
C GLY A 143 17.90 -24.48 11.19
N ILE A 144 16.76 -23.82 11.35
CA ILE A 144 15.46 -24.32 10.88
C ILE A 144 15.44 -24.26 9.36
N ARG A 145 14.91 -25.29 8.70
CA ARG A 145 14.97 -25.48 7.25
C ARG A 145 13.61 -25.81 6.65
N ALA A 146 13.50 -25.60 5.35
CA ALA A 146 12.37 -26.11 4.58
C ALA A 146 12.22 -27.63 4.77
N LYS A 147 10.97 -28.10 4.76
CA LYS A 147 10.55 -29.49 5.01
C LYS A 147 10.70 -29.98 6.46
N ASP A 148 11.17 -29.16 7.41
CA ASP A 148 11.04 -29.50 8.83
C ASP A 148 9.56 -29.58 9.19
N LYS A 149 9.18 -30.65 9.89
CA LYS A 149 7.83 -30.85 10.42
C LYS A 149 7.76 -30.30 11.84
N ILE A 150 6.83 -29.42 12.14
CA ILE A 150 6.62 -28.93 13.50
C ILE A 150 5.81 -29.99 14.25
N ILE A 151 6.35 -30.51 15.34
CA ILE A 151 5.72 -31.56 16.16
C ILE A 151 5.20 -31.04 17.51
N SER A 152 5.76 -29.92 18.01
CA SER A 152 5.26 -29.24 19.21
C SER A 152 5.62 -27.77 19.22
N ILE A 153 4.80 -26.95 19.90
CA ILE A 153 5.02 -25.52 20.17
C ILE A 153 4.75 -25.31 21.66
N ASP A 154 5.76 -24.81 22.41
CA ASP A 154 5.70 -24.65 23.88
C ASP A 154 5.12 -25.89 24.59
N ASN A 155 5.65 -27.08 24.22
CA ASN A 155 5.24 -28.42 24.68
C ASN A 155 3.81 -28.86 24.27
N ILE A 156 3.07 -28.05 23.54
CA ILE A 156 1.75 -28.42 22.99
C ILE A 156 1.97 -29.18 21.69
N SER A 157 1.41 -30.41 21.58
CA SER A 157 1.48 -31.19 20.32
C SER A 157 0.76 -30.48 19.18
N THR A 158 1.36 -30.51 18.00
CA THR A 158 0.76 -29.93 16.78
C THR A 158 -0.08 -30.92 15.98
N LYS A 159 -0.28 -32.15 16.48
CA LYS A 159 -1.14 -33.16 15.83
C LYS A 159 -2.59 -32.66 15.82
N GLY A 160 -3.20 -32.58 14.65
CA GLY A 160 -4.57 -32.06 14.47
C GLY A 160 -4.71 -30.54 14.61
N MET A 161 -3.60 -29.82 14.83
CA MET A 161 -3.64 -28.36 14.98
C MET A 161 -3.79 -27.69 13.62
N ASP A 162 -4.64 -26.66 13.54
CA ASP A 162 -4.73 -25.81 12.36
C ASP A 162 -3.56 -24.80 12.29
N ILE A 163 -3.33 -24.24 11.09
CA ILE A 163 -2.26 -23.26 10.87
C ILE A 163 -2.44 -22.02 11.77
N GLU A 164 -3.67 -21.57 11.96
CA GLU A 164 -3.95 -20.36 12.74
C GLU A 164 -3.64 -20.55 14.21
N GLN A 165 -3.95 -21.72 14.77
CA GLN A 165 -3.61 -22.06 16.14
C GLN A 165 -2.07 -22.08 16.31
N ALA A 166 -1.37 -22.73 15.39
CA ALA A 166 0.10 -22.77 15.41
C ALA A 166 0.70 -21.36 15.31
N VAL A 167 0.20 -20.51 14.39
CA VAL A 167 0.63 -19.12 14.23
C VAL A 167 0.38 -18.32 15.52
N ARG A 168 -0.76 -18.50 16.19
CA ARG A 168 -1.03 -17.82 17.47
C ARG A 168 -0.01 -18.18 18.56
N LEU A 169 0.37 -19.46 18.64
CA LEU A 169 1.37 -19.93 19.62
C LEU A 169 2.78 -19.47 19.27
N ILE A 170 3.14 -19.46 17.99
CA ILE A 170 4.46 -19.04 17.51
C ILE A 170 4.67 -17.53 17.66
N ARG A 171 3.61 -16.72 17.34
CA ARG A 171 3.63 -15.27 17.53
C ARG A 171 3.59 -14.91 19.02
N GLY A 172 3.92 -13.68 19.36
CA GLY A 172 3.88 -13.15 20.73
C GLY A 172 4.73 -11.90 20.85
N LYS A 173 4.86 -11.37 22.05
CA LYS A 173 5.62 -10.15 22.34
C LYS A 173 7.10 -10.34 21.98
N ALA A 174 7.70 -9.36 21.29
CA ALA A 174 9.14 -9.36 21.02
C ALA A 174 9.95 -9.49 22.32
N GLY A 175 11.03 -10.26 22.28
CA GLY A 175 11.85 -10.55 23.46
C GLY A 175 11.38 -11.74 24.29
N THR A 176 10.21 -12.33 24.01
CA THR A 176 9.76 -13.58 24.66
C THR A 176 10.24 -14.81 23.90
N LYS A 177 10.37 -15.94 24.58
CA LYS A 177 10.81 -17.22 23.99
C LYS A 177 9.60 -18.04 23.50
N VAL A 178 9.82 -18.84 22.47
CA VAL A 178 8.95 -19.95 22.04
C VAL A 178 9.82 -21.19 21.84
N ASN A 179 9.36 -22.33 22.32
CA ASN A 179 10.04 -23.61 22.18
C ASN A 179 9.39 -24.40 21.05
N LEU A 180 10.18 -24.71 20.02
CA LEU A 180 9.73 -25.52 18.88
C LEU A 180 10.33 -26.92 18.96
N GLY A 181 9.49 -27.95 18.93
CA GLY A 181 9.89 -29.30 18.56
C GLY A 181 9.66 -29.48 17.06
N ILE A 182 10.70 -29.87 16.36
CA ILE A 182 10.66 -30.19 14.93
C ILE A 182 11.14 -31.63 14.68
N SER A 183 10.59 -32.24 13.63
CA SER A 183 11.12 -33.52 13.11
C SER A 183 11.76 -33.29 11.75
N ARG A 184 13.00 -33.69 11.60
CA ARG A 184 13.80 -33.65 10.37
C ARG A 184 14.32 -35.03 10.04
N ASN A 185 13.86 -35.61 8.95
CA ASN A 185 14.25 -36.98 8.55
C ASN A 185 14.06 -38.01 9.68
N GLY A 186 12.98 -37.89 10.46
CA GLY A 186 12.67 -38.74 11.59
C GLY A 186 13.31 -38.32 12.93
N ASN A 187 14.35 -37.51 12.91
CA ASN A 187 15.04 -37.05 14.13
C ASN A 187 14.31 -35.89 14.78
N LYS A 188 14.07 -35.95 16.08
CA LYS A 188 13.46 -34.89 16.87
C LYS A 188 14.51 -33.86 17.28
N ILE A 189 14.26 -32.60 17.02
CA ILE A 189 15.13 -31.46 17.33
C ILE A 189 14.30 -30.43 18.10
N TYR A 190 14.77 -29.98 19.25
CA TYR A 190 14.13 -28.98 20.06
C TYR A 190 14.91 -27.66 20.02
N LYS A 191 14.25 -26.54 19.79
CA LYS A 191 14.83 -25.20 19.70
C LYS A 191 14.05 -24.20 20.52
N SER A 192 14.74 -23.50 21.41
CA SER A 192 14.22 -22.33 22.11
C SER A 192 14.58 -21.08 21.31
N LEU A 193 13.59 -20.35 20.83
CA LEU A 193 13.76 -19.23 19.90
C LEU A 193 13.21 -17.93 20.51
N LEU A 194 13.96 -16.86 20.37
CA LEU A 194 13.54 -15.54 20.82
C LEU A 194 12.64 -14.90 19.74
N ARG A 195 11.43 -14.49 20.10
CA ARG A 195 10.56 -13.74 19.20
C ARG A 195 11.15 -12.36 18.92
N GLN A 196 11.20 -11.97 17.67
CA GLN A 196 11.73 -10.68 17.22
C GLN A 196 10.74 -10.02 16.25
N LYS A 197 10.88 -8.73 16.07
CA LYS A 197 10.28 -8.03 14.93
C LYS A 197 10.93 -8.53 13.64
N ILE A 198 10.11 -8.91 12.68
CA ILE A 198 10.51 -9.45 11.39
C ILE A 198 9.91 -8.55 10.32
N GLU A 199 10.76 -7.94 9.53
CA GLU A 199 10.35 -7.11 8.41
C GLU A 199 9.86 -7.98 7.24
N ILE A 200 8.65 -7.69 6.75
CA ILE A 200 8.08 -8.32 5.57
C ILE A 200 8.51 -7.49 4.35
N LYS A 201 9.38 -8.05 3.53
CA LYS A 201 9.82 -7.38 2.30
C LYS A 201 8.65 -7.11 1.35
N SER A 202 8.38 -5.83 1.11
CA SER A 202 7.38 -5.35 0.17
C SER A 202 7.94 -5.12 -1.22
N VAL A 203 9.26 -4.98 -1.35
CA VAL A 203 9.94 -4.62 -2.60
C VAL A 203 10.91 -5.72 -3.01
N ASN A 204 10.75 -6.19 -4.24
CA ASN A 204 11.72 -7.06 -4.90
C ASN A 204 12.45 -6.27 -5.98
N SER A 205 13.77 -6.34 -6.00
CA SER A 205 14.60 -5.63 -6.99
C SER A 205 15.63 -6.55 -7.62
N LYS A 206 15.86 -6.38 -8.91
CA LYS A 206 16.91 -7.08 -9.67
C LYS A 206 17.38 -6.25 -10.86
N ILE A 207 18.57 -6.54 -11.35
CA ILE A 207 19.08 -5.96 -12.61
C ILE A 207 18.86 -7.00 -13.71
N ASN A 208 18.22 -6.57 -14.78
CA ASN A 208 18.06 -7.37 -15.98
C ASN A 208 18.90 -6.76 -17.12
N ASN A 209 19.58 -7.61 -17.88
CA ASN A 209 20.30 -7.16 -19.08
C ASN A 209 19.44 -7.40 -20.31
N THR A 210 19.31 -6.37 -21.16
CA THR A 210 18.59 -6.47 -22.43
C THR A 210 19.44 -7.16 -23.51
N LYS A 211 18.81 -7.53 -24.63
CA LYS A 211 19.56 -8.06 -25.78
C LYS A 211 20.51 -7.03 -26.41
N GLU A 212 20.17 -5.76 -26.24
CA GLU A 212 20.96 -4.60 -26.72
C GLU A 212 22.12 -4.23 -25.78
N GLY A 213 22.39 -5.03 -24.73
CA GLY A 213 23.47 -4.79 -23.79
C GLY A 213 23.18 -3.74 -22.72
N LEU A 214 21.93 -3.23 -22.63
CA LEU A 214 21.53 -2.26 -21.61
C LEU A 214 21.21 -2.97 -20.28
N SER A 215 21.69 -2.41 -19.17
CA SER A 215 21.31 -2.84 -17.83
C SER A 215 20.07 -2.07 -17.36
N ILE A 216 19.01 -2.77 -16.96
CA ILE A 216 17.73 -2.21 -16.52
C ILE A 216 17.49 -2.58 -15.06
N GLY A 217 17.11 -1.60 -14.23
CA GLY A 217 16.62 -1.82 -12.87
C GLY A 217 15.14 -2.23 -12.90
N TYR A 218 14.87 -3.48 -12.51
CA TYR A 218 13.51 -3.96 -12.29
C TYR A 218 13.18 -3.90 -10.81
N LEU A 219 12.10 -3.17 -10.48
CA LEU A 219 11.62 -2.96 -9.12
C LEU A 219 10.15 -3.37 -9.05
N ARG A 220 9.80 -4.36 -8.23
CA ARG A 220 8.43 -4.78 -8.01
C ARG A 220 8.00 -4.45 -6.59
N ILE A 221 6.99 -3.61 -6.45
CA ILE A 221 6.35 -3.29 -5.18
C ILE A 221 5.10 -4.15 -5.05
N LYS A 222 5.05 -5.01 -4.02
CA LYS A 222 3.91 -5.91 -3.79
C LYS A 222 2.82 -5.25 -2.96
N GLN A 223 3.19 -4.30 -2.08
CA GLN A 223 2.29 -3.58 -1.19
C GLN A 223 2.95 -2.29 -0.70
N PHE A 224 2.16 -1.27 -0.45
CA PHE A 224 2.63 0.00 0.11
C PHE A 224 2.51 0.00 1.65
N ASN A 225 3.33 -0.81 2.31
CA ASN A 225 3.45 -0.78 3.77
C ASN A 225 4.43 0.30 4.24
N ALA A 226 4.64 0.44 5.56
CA ALA A 226 5.51 1.45 6.13
C ALA A 226 6.99 1.33 5.70
N ASN A 227 7.44 0.12 5.32
CA ASN A 227 8.82 -0.13 4.89
C ASN A 227 9.05 0.09 3.39
N ALA A 228 7.99 0.10 2.56
CA ALA A 228 8.09 0.07 1.10
C ALA A 228 8.87 1.26 0.52
N SER A 229 8.69 2.47 1.07
CA SER A 229 9.45 3.65 0.62
C SER A 229 10.96 3.52 0.91
N ARG A 230 11.32 3.08 2.12
CA ARG A 230 12.72 2.84 2.52
C ARG A 230 13.38 1.76 1.66
N GLU A 231 12.67 0.65 1.41
CA GLU A 231 13.15 -0.43 0.55
C GLU A 231 13.32 0.01 -0.91
N THR A 232 12.36 0.78 -1.43
CA THR A 232 12.44 1.39 -2.77
C THR A 232 13.65 2.31 -2.90
N LYS A 233 13.84 3.21 -1.93
CA LYS A 233 15.00 4.12 -1.87
C LYS A 233 16.32 3.35 -1.92
N GLY A 234 16.47 2.32 -1.08
CA GLY A 234 17.66 1.49 -1.03
C GLY A 234 17.95 0.78 -2.36
N ALA A 235 16.91 0.25 -3.01
CA ALA A 235 17.03 -0.38 -4.33
C ALA A 235 17.46 0.62 -5.41
N LEU A 236 16.86 1.83 -5.43
CA LEU A 236 17.20 2.88 -6.40
C LEU A 236 18.64 3.34 -6.24
N ILE A 237 19.12 3.58 -5.01
CA ILE A 237 20.52 3.96 -4.75
C ILE A 237 21.47 2.87 -5.24
N ASN A 238 21.17 1.58 -4.96
CA ASN A 238 21.98 0.48 -5.47
C ASN A 238 22.02 0.43 -7.00
N PHE A 239 20.90 0.70 -7.66
CA PHE A 239 20.81 0.76 -9.12
C PHE A 239 21.60 1.94 -9.70
N GLU A 240 21.53 3.13 -9.09
CA GLU A 240 22.30 4.31 -9.54
C GLU A 240 23.82 4.05 -9.42
N ASN A 241 24.26 3.42 -8.32
CA ASN A 241 25.68 3.03 -8.13
C ASN A 241 26.15 2.04 -9.20
N LYS A 242 25.25 1.19 -9.71
CA LYS A 242 25.53 0.25 -10.81
C LYS A 242 25.32 0.83 -12.20
N LYS A 243 25.04 2.14 -12.30
CA LYS A 243 24.93 2.91 -13.56
C LYS A 243 23.96 2.30 -14.55
N ILE A 244 22.80 1.77 -14.09
CA ILE A 244 21.78 1.20 -14.98
C ILE A 244 21.26 2.26 -15.97
N SER A 245 20.69 1.82 -17.10
CA SER A 245 20.22 2.71 -18.17
C SER A 245 18.81 3.25 -17.97
N GLY A 246 17.96 2.54 -17.20
CA GLY A 246 16.56 2.92 -16.96
C GLY A 246 15.85 1.95 -16.05
N TYR A 247 14.56 2.20 -15.78
CA TYR A 247 13.78 1.53 -14.75
C TYR A 247 12.48 0.93 -15.26
N ILE A 248 12.15 -0.27 -14.78
CA ILE A 248 10.81 -0.83 -14.83
C ILE A 248 10.29 -0.94 -13.40
N LEU A 249 9.25 -0.18 -13.07
CA LEU A 249 8.50 -0.26 -11.81
C LEU A 249 7.28 -1.15 -12.02
N ASP A 250 7.20 -2.30 -11.35
CA ASP A 250 6.09 -3.25 -11.47
C ASP A 250 5.12 -3.12 -10.28
N LEU A 251 3.94 -2.60 -10.55
CA LEU A 251 2.83 -2.44 -9.62
C LEU A 251 1.68 -3.44 -9.88
N ARG A 252 1.87 -4.40 -10.76
CA ARG A 252 0.85 -5.41 -11.06
C ARG A 252 0.57 -6.30 -9.86
N GLY A 253 -0.72 -6.54 -9.59
CA GLY A 253 -1.16 -7.32 -8.44
C GLY A 253 -0.94 -6.62 -7.09
N ASN A 254 -0.66 -5.32 -7.09
CA ASN A 254 -0.48 -4.54 -5.86
C ASN A 254 -1.79 -3.82 -5.49
N PRO A 255 -2.49 -4.24 -4.43
CA PRO A 255 -3.79 -3.67 -4.04
C PRO A 255 -3.69 -2.28 -3.40
N GLY A 256 -2.46 -1.74 -3.25
CA GLY A 256 -2.22 -0.47 -2.60
C GLY A 256 -1.60 -0.60 -1.21
N GLY A 257 -2.06 0.23 -0.29
CA GLY A 257 -1.58 0.34 1.09
C GLY A 257 -1.59 1.78 1.58
N LEU A 258 -0.54 2.19 2.31
CA LEU A 258 -0.44 3.51 2.91
C LEU A 258 -0.32 4.63 1.88
N LEU A 259 -1.14 5.66 2.05
CA LEU A 259 -1.09 6.90 1.26
C LEU A 259 0.30 7.55 1.33
N ASP A 260 0.85 7.72 2.53
CA ASP A 260 2.16 8.35 2.72
C ASP A 260 3.28 7.56 2.04
N SER A 261 3.22 6.23 2.08
CA SER A 261 4.19 5.39 1.38
C SER A 261 4.16 5.62 -0.14
N SER A 262 2.96 5.76 -0.74
CA SER A 262 2.83 6.06 -2.17
C SER A 262 3.35 7.46 -2.54
N ILE A 263 3.13 8.44 -1.67
CA ILE A 263 3.63 9.81 -1.85
C ILE A 263 5.16 9.81 -1.82
N GLU A 264 5.77 9.18 -0.81
CA GLU A 264 7.23 9.12 -0.69
C GLU A 264 7.88 8.35 -1.85
N ILE A 265 7.28 7.22 -2.28
CA ILE A 265 7.76 6.48 -3.45
C ILE A 265 7.65 7.33 -4.73
N SER A 266 6.58 8.07 -4.92
CA SER A 266 6.44 9.01 -6.04
C SER A 266 7.54 10.08 -6.02
N ARG A 267 7.89 10.60 -4.83
CA ARG A 267 8.98 11.58 -4.63
C ARG A 267 10.36 11.05 -5.03
N HIS A 268 10.58 9.74 -4.95
CA HIS A 268 11.85 9.15 -5.42
C HIS A 268 12.03 9.26 -6.95
N PHE A 269 10.94 9.42 -7.70
CA PHE A 269 10.97 9.53 -9.16
C PHE A 269 10.63 10.94 -9.69
N ILE A 270 9.82 11.71 -8.96
CA ILE A 270 9.25 13.00 -9.40
C ILE A 270 9.91 14.12 -8.60
N ASN A 271 10.62 15.02 -9.30
CA ASN A 271 11.34 16.12 -8.67
C ASN A 271 10.46 17.34 -8.38
N LYS A 272 9.51 17.64 -9.27
CA LYS A 272 8.56 18.78 -9.18
C LYS A 272 7.18 18.36 -9.65
N GLY A 273 6.16 19.02 -9.16
CA GLY A 273 4.76 18.80 -9.55
C GLY A 273 3.90 18.23 -8.42
N ILE A 274 2.64 18.08 -8.71
CA ILE A 274 1.65 17.49 -7.81
C ILE A 274 1.77 15.97 -7.86
N ILE A 275 1.65 15.29 -6.72
CA ILE A 275 1.59 13.84 -6.64
C ILE A 275 0.14 13.39 -6.56
N VAL A 276 -0.62 13.96 -5.63
CA VAL A 276 -2.03 13.62 -5.39
C VAL A 276 -2.71 14.77 -4.66
N SER A 277 -4.01 14.95 -4.90
CA SER A 277 -4.88 15.79 -4.05
C SER A 277 -5.95 14.94 -3.40
N THR A 278 -6.29 15.22 -2.14
CA THR A 278 -7.41 14.60 -1.43
C THR A 278 -8.50 15.61 -1.21
N VAL A 279 -9.75 15.17 -1.29
CA VAL A 279 -10.94 16.01 -1.05
C VAL A 279 -11.79 15.33 0.02
N SER A 280 -11.93 15.97 1.18
CA SER A 280 -12.74 15.48 2.30
C SER A 280 -14.24 15.71 2.07
N LYS A 281 -15.09 15.16 2.95
CA LYS A 281 -16.54 15.34 2.90
C LYS A 281 -16.98 16.80 2.97
N ASN A 282 -16.18 17.68 3.56
CA ASN A 282 -16.48 19.13 3.66
C ASN A 282 -15.92 19.91 2.45
N GLY A 283 -15.47 19.23 1.40
CA GLY A 283 -14.88 19.87 0.22
C GLY A 283 -13.44 20.38 0.44
N LEU A 284 -12.86 20.19 1.62
CA LEU A 284 -11.49 20.62 1.90
C LEU A 284 -10.51 19.82 1.03
N LYS A 285 -9.79 20.53 0.17
CA LYS A 285 -8.78 19.96 -0.72
C LYS A 285 -7.38 20.10 -0.10
N GLU A 286 -6.70 18.98 0.07
CA GLU A 286 -5.29 18.92 0.46
C GLU A 286 -4.46 18.38 -0.70
N THR A 287 -3.35 19.06 -1.04
CA THR A 287 -2.49 18.69 -2.16
C THR A 287 -1.09 18.31 -1.68
N LYS A 288 -0.64 17.13 -2.03
CA LYS A 288 0.72 16.64 -1.79
C LYS A 288 1.56 16.83 -3.05
N LYS A 289 2.75 17.43 -2.89
CA LYS A 289 3.67 17.78 -3.98
C LYS A 289 4.99 17.04 -3.84
N ALA A 290 5.70 16.92 -4.94
CA ALA A 290 7.11 16.58 -4.97
C ALA A 290 7.92 17.66 -4.23
N ASN A 291 9.08 17.27 -3.67
CA ASN A 291 9.88 18.10 -2.77
C ASN A 291 11.35 18.26 -3.22
N GLY A 292 11.65 17.92 -4.48
CA GLY A 292 13.01 18.03 -5.01
C GLY A 292 13.94 16.86 -4.69
N SER A 293 13.44 15.77 -4.04
CA SER A 293 14.27 14.65 -3.57
C SER A 293 14.31 13.46 -4.53
N ALA A 294 14.01 13.66 -5.82
CA ALA A 294 14.06 12.58 -6.79
C ALA A 294 15.46 11.99 -6.91
N ILE A 295 15.55 10.66 -6.80
CA ILE A 295 16.81 9.92 -6.83
C ILE A 295 17.30 9.74 -8.28
N THR A 296 16.37 9.66 -9.23
CA THR A 296 16.69 9.37 -10.63
C THR A 296 15.85 10.19 -11.60
N LYS A 297 16.49 10.56 -12.73
CA LYS A 297 15.83 11.16 -13.89
C LYS A 297 15.86 10.22 -15.12
N LYS A 298 16.45 9.03 -14.98
CA LYS A 298 16.56 8.05 -16.06
C LYS A 298 15.18 7.61 -16.56
N PRO A 299 15.05 7.13 -17.80
CA PRO A 299 13.80 6.62 -18.34
C PRO A 299 13.10 5.62 -17.44
N LEU A 300 11.77 5.73 -17.33
CA LEU A 300 10.93 4.95 -16.45
C LEU A 300 9.72 4.42 -17.19
N VAL A 301 9.45 3.13 -17.01
CA VAL A 301 8.20 2.45 -17.40
C VAL A 301 7.56 1.86 -16.16
N VAL A 302 6.24 2.00 -16.03
CA VAL A 302 5.45 1.41 -14.95
C VAL A 302 4.55 0.32 -15.50
N LEU A 303 4.62 -0.88 -14.93
CA LEU A 303 3.73 -1.99 -15.28
C LEU A 303 2.52 -1.97 -14.36
N VAL A 304 1.33 -1.99 -14.93
CA VAL A 304 0.04 -1.97 -14.20
C VAL A 304 -0.92 -3.02 -14.73
N ASN A 305 -1.88 -3.45 -13.90
CA ASN A 305 -2.99 -4.30 -14.30
C ASN A 305 -4.25 -4.03 -13.46
N GLU A 306 -5.30 -4.82 -13.68
CA GLU A 306 -6.62 -4.69 -13.05
C GLU A 306 -6.56 -4.83 -11.51
N ALA A 307 -5.50 -5.43 -10.98
CA ALA A 307 -5.26 -5.56 -9.54
C ALA A 307 -4.31 -4.48 -8.97
N SER A 308 -3.88 -3.52 -9.80
CA SER A 308 -3.19 -2.30 -9.34
C SER A 308 -4.21 -1.32 -8.80
N ALA A 309 -4.28 -1.11 -7.48
CA ALA A 309 -5.35 -0.34 -6.85
C ALA A 309 -4.83 0.71 -5.85
N SER A 310 -5.63 1.76 -5.58
CA SER A 310 -5.42 2.72 -4.50
C SER A 310 -4.03 3.39 -4.56
N ALA A 311 -3.12 3.14 -3.59
CA ALA A 311 -1.75 3.67 -3.56
C ALA A 311 -0.96 3.38 -4.85
N SER A 312 -1.20 2.23 -5.52
CA SER A 312 -0.63 1.93 -6.84
C SER A 312 -1.12 2.90 -7.90
N GLU A 313 -2.39 3.31 -7.81
CA GLU A 313 -2.99 4.26 -8.75
C GLU A 313 -2.52 5.69 -8.49
N ILE A 314 -2.25 6.03 -7.23
CA ILE A 314 -1.61 7.32 -6.88
C ILE A 314 -0.24 7.43 -7.54
N VAL A 315 0.63 6.42 -7.39
CA VAL A 315 1.96 6.39 -8.03
C VAL A 315 1.84 6.41 -9.56
N SER A 316 0.95 5.60 -10.12
CA SER A 316 0.74 5.53 -11.57
C SER A 316 0.22 6.84 -12.14
N GLY A 317 -0.78 7.45 -11.51
CA GLY A 317 -1.34 8.74 -11.89
C GLY A 317 -0.31 9.88 -11.76
N ALA A 318 0.46 9.87 -10.67
CA ALA A 318 1.53 10.86 -10.46
C ALA A 318 2.60 10.76 -11.56
N ILE A 319 3.06 9.56 -11.92
CA ILE A 319 4.07 9.35 -12.95
C ILE A 319 3.54 9.75 -14.33
N ARG A 320 2.31 9.34 -14.69
CA ARG A 320 1.70 9.64 -15.97
C ARG A 320 1.45 11.14 -16.15
N ASP A 321 0.76 11.76 -15.19
CA ASP A 321 0.28 13.13 -15.31
C ASP A 321 1.44 14.17 -15.23
N ASN A 322 2.53 13.83 -14.53
CA ASN A 322 3.77 14.62 -14.57
C ASN A 322 4.70 14.25 -15.76
N GLN A 323 4.24 13.42 -16.69
CA GLN A 323 5.02 12.96 -17.87
C GLN A 323 6.39 12.37 -17.50
N ARG A 324 6.49 11.79 -16.28
CA ARG A 324 7.75 11.26 -15.74
C ARG A 324 8.12 9.90 -16.34
N GLY A 325 7.16 9.15 -16.83
CA GLY A 325 7.32 7.81 -17.38
C GLY A 325 6.09 7.36 -18.15
N LYS A 326 6.15 6.15 -18.70
CA LYS A 326 5.06 5.52 -19.45
C LYS A 326 4.44 4.36 -18.69
N LEU A 327 3.12 4.25 -18.71
CA LEU A 327 2.38 3.13 -18.14
C LEU A 327 2.14 2.07 -19.23
N VAL A 328 2.42 0.80 -18.89
CA VAL A 328 2.25 -0.34 -19.79
C VAL A 328 1.47 -1.45 -19.07
N GLY A 329 0.49 -2.05 -19.73
CA GLY A 329 -0.25 -3.18 -19.19
C GLY A 329 -1.74 -3.07 -19.39
N LYS A 330 -2.53 -3.13 -18.33
CA LYS A 330 -3.99 -3.04 -18.35
C LYS A 330 -4.48 -1.88 -17.51
N LYS A 331 -5.71 -1.45 -17.78
CA LYS A 331 -6.44 -0.48 -16.96
C LYS A 331 -6.43 -0.91 -15.49
N THR A 332 -6.16 0.02 -14.58
CA THR A 332 -6.10 -0.22 -13.15
C THR A 332 -7.48 -0.39 -12.52
N PHE A 333 -7.55 -0.71 -11.25
CA PHE A 333 -8.77 -1.12 -10.54
C PHE A 333 -9.83 -0.01 -10.45
N GLY A 334 -9.44 1.23 -10.14
CA GLY A 334 -10.36 2.34 -9.94
C GLY A 334 -10.81 2.53 -8.49
N LYS A 335 -9.87 2.41 -7.53
CA LYS A 335 -10.14 2.74 -6.13
C LYS A 335 -9.67 4.15 -5.81
N GLY A 336 -10.54 5.14 -6.04
CA GLY A 336 -10.28 6.57 -5.83
C GLY A 336 -10.62 7.09 -4.43
N LEU A 337 -10.86 6.21 -3.45
CA LEU A 337 -11.28 6.57 -2.10
C LEU A 337 -10.19 6.35 -1.06
N VAL A 338 -10.11 7.25 -0.07
CA VAL A 338 -9.17 7.21 1.05
C VAL A 338 -9.89 6.70 2.29
N GLN A 339 -9.35 5.64 2.90
CA GLN A 339 -9.85 5.12 4.17
C GLN A 339 -8.97 5.56 5.34
N SER A 340 -9.62 5.91 6.45
CA SER A 340 -8.99 6.05 7.75
C SER A 340 -9.19 4.77 8.55
N MET A 341 -8.14 4.29 9.22
CA MET A 341 -8.22 3.20 10.19
C MET A 341 -8.45 3.75 11.59
N ARG A 342 -9.41 3.17 12.32
CA ARG A 342 -9.73 3.52 13.70
C ARG A 342 -9.65 2.27 14.57
N THR A 343 -8.89 2.34 15.66
CA THR A 343 -8.93 1.31 16.71
C THR A 343 -10.15 1.55 17.58
N LEU A 344 -10.90 0.50 17.87
CA LEU A 344 -12.05 0.53 18.75
C LEU A 344 -11.67 0.08 20.15
N ILE A 345 -12.59 0.28 21.11
CA ILE A 345 -12.33 0.11 22.55
C ILE A 345 -12.03 -1.34 22.96
N ASP A 346 -12.53 -2.31 22.20
CA ASP A 346 -12.36 -3.76 22.44
C ASP A 346 -11.19 -4.38 21.65
N GLY A 347 -10.38 -3.55 20.99
CA GLY A 347 -9.27 -3.99 20.13
C GLY A 347 -9.67 -4.38 18.72
N SER A 348 -10.97 -4.33 18.38
CA SER A 348 -11.46 -4.39 17.01
C SER A 348 -11.11 -3.11 16.24
N GLY A 349 -11.40 -3.06 14.95
CA GLY A 349 -11.08 -1.92 14.10
C GLY A 349 -12.19 -1.53 13.14
N LEU A 350 -12.12 -0.31 12.68
CA LEU A 350 -12.99 0.21 11.63
C LEU A 350 -12.13 0.86 10.54
N THR A 351 -12.35 0.48 9.29
CA THR A 351 -11.95 1.30 8.15
C THR A 351 -13.14 2.13 7.72
N VAL A 352 -12.95 3.43 7.54
CA VAL A 352 -14.01 4.37 7.12
C VAL A 352 -13.53 5.23 5.97
N THR A 353 -14.33 5.37 4.93
CA THR A 353 -14.06 6.25 3.80
C THR A 353 -14.22 7.71 4.25
N VAL A 354 -13.14 8.50 4.17
CA VAL A 354 -13.08 9.88 4.70
C VAL A 354 -12.80 10.93 3.64
N ALA A 355 -12.23 10.53 2.51
CA ALA A 355 -11.89 11.43 1.41
C ALA A 355 -11.85 10.66 0.08
N LYS A 356 -11.91 11.40 -1.02
CA LYS A 356 -11.52 10.91 -2.34
C LYS A 356 -10.20 11.55 -2.76
N TYR A 357 -9.45 10.89 -3.64
CA TYR A 357 -8.24 11.46 -4.20
C TYR A 357 -8.38 11.72 -5.70
N LEU A 358 -7.66 12.76 -6.13
CA LEU A 358 -7.58 13.19 -7.51
C LEU A 358 -6.14 13.04 -7.99
N THR A 359 -5.96 12.64 -9.24
CA THR A 359 -4.64 12.64 -9.88
C THR A 359 -4.09 14.08 -10.00
N PRO A 360 -2.83 14.29 -10.35
CA PRO A 360 -2.27 15.64 -10.56
C PRO A 360 -3.10 16.51 -11.49
N ASN A 361 -3.67 15.94 -12.54
CA ASN A 361 -4.55 16.64 -13.49
C ASN A 361 -5.98 16.84 -12.99
N GLY A 362 -6.28 16.48 -11.72
CA GLY A 362 -7.60 16.65 -11.13
C GLY A 362 -8.61 15.57 -11.49
N THR A 363 -8.18 14.48 -12.12
CA THR A 363 -9.08 13.38 -12.53
C THR A 363 -9.46 12.53 -11.31
N ASP A 364 -10.77 12.35 -11.11
CA ASP A 364 -11.33 11.35 -10.20
C ASP A 364 -11.28 9.98 -10.87
N ILE A 365 -10.56 9.05 -10.29
CA ILE A 365 -10.40 7.70 -10.86
C ILE A 365 -11.33 6.67 -10.22
N ASN A 366 -12.16 7.09 -9.26
CA ASN A 366 -13.06 6.18 -8.55
C ASN A 366 -14.00 5.48 -9.54
N LYS A 367 -14.04 4.15 -9.51
CA LYS A 367 -14.76 3.26 -10.44
C LYS A 367 -14.22 3.24 -11.89
N PHE A 368 -13.34 4.18 -12.27
CA PHE A 368 -12.85 4.31 -13.65
C PHE A 368 -11.43 3.76 -13.84
N GLY A 369 -10.57 3.88 -12.84
CA GLY A 369 -9.17 3.47 -12.94
C GLY A 369 -8.33 4.35 -13.87
N ILE A 370 -7.10 3.94 -14.08
CA ILE A 370 -6.12 4.60 -14.95
C ILE A 370 -5.87 3.74 -16.17
N ILE A 371 -6.10 4.28 -17.36
CA ILE A 371 -5.79 3.63 -18.63
C ILE A 371 -4.28 3.78 -18.88
N PRO A 372 -3.53 2.70 -19.17
CA PRO A 372 -2.11 2.78 -19.49
C PRO A 372 -1.86 3.45 -20.85
N ASP A 373 -0.67 4.01 -21.04
CA ASP A 373 -0.25 4.57 -22.34
C ASP A 373 -0.13 3.48 -23.42
N ILE A 374 0.26 2.28 -23.01
CA ILE A 374 0.39 1.11 -23.91
C ILE A 374 -0.37 -0.05 -23.30
N GLU A 375 -1.48 -0.41 -23.95
CA GLU A 375 -2.29 -1.54 -23.50
C GLU A 375 -1.70 -2.85 -23.97
N VAL A 376 -1.52 -3.80 -23.03
CA VAL A 376 -0.95 -5.12 -23.30
C VAL A 376 -1.72 -6.18 -22.53
N ASN A 377 -2.31 -7.12 -23.25
CA ASN A 377 -2.98 -8.29 -22.69
C ASN A 377 -1.98 -9.30 -22.13
N MET A 378 -2.37 -9.99 -21.07
CA MET A 378 -1.66 -11.16 -20.61
C MET A 378 -2.25 -12.39 -21.31
N ASN A 379 -1.54 -12.94 -22.27
CA ASN A 379 -2.07 -14.03 -23.11
C ASN A 379 -2.14 -15.40 -22.42
N LYS A 380 -1.41 -15.56 -21.30
CA LYS A 380 -1.36 -16.82 -20.53
C LYS A 380 -1.15 -16.50 -19.05
N ARG A 381 -1.64 -17.39 -18.18
CA ARG A 381 -1.30 -17.34 -16.75
C ARG A 381 0.22 -17.50 -16.58
N ILE A 382 0.84 -16.47 -16.02
CA ILE A 382 2.29 -16.47 -15.75
C ILE A 382 2.59 -17.16 -14.43
N LEU A 383 3.66 -17.94 -14.39
CA LEU A 383 4.14 -18.51 -13.14
C LEU A 383 4.86 -17.44 -12.30
N PRO A 384 4.80 -17.50 -10.94
CA PRO A 384 5.47 -16.52 -10.08
C PRO A 384 6.95 -16.32 -10.39
N ARG A 385 7.68 -17.39 -10.76
CA ARG A 385 9.10 -17.35 -11.13
C ARG A 385 9.41 -16.62 -12.43
N ASP A 386 8.42 -16.52 -13.33
CA ASP A 386 8.58 -15.92 -14.65
C ASP A 386 8.19 -14.43 -14.68
N ILE A 387 7.64 -13.91 -13.58
CA ILE A 387 7.28 -12.48 -13.45
C ILE A 387 8.54 -11.61 -13.56
N GLY A 388 8.47 -10.56 -14.39
CA GLY A 388 9.58 -9.64 -14.63
C GLY A 388 10.73 -10.31 -15.39
N THR A 389 10.44 -11.33 -16.19
CA THR A 389 11.37 -11.96 -17.15
C THR A 389 10.84 -11.84 -18.57
N ARG A 390 11.62 -12.24 -19.57
CA ARG A 390 11.18 -12.24 -20.98
C ARG A 390 10.07 -13.22 -21.32
N LYS A 391 9.70 -14.11 -20.41
CA LYS A 391 8.49 -14.96 -20.55
C LYS A 391 7.22 -14.20 -20.20
N ASP A 392 7.35 -13.07 -19.50
CA ASP A 392 6.29 -12.17 -19.10
C ASP A 392 5.98 -11.19 -20.25
N THR A 393 4.83 -11.34 -20.89
CA THR A 393 4.43 -10.54 -22.06
C THR A 393 4.38 -9.04 -21.77
N GLN A 394 3.84 -8.64 -20.60
CA GLN A 394 3.75 -7.24 -20.23
C GLN A 394 5.14 -6.67 -19.84
N TYR A 395 5.98 -7.45 -19.16
CA TYR A 395 7.36 -7.06 -18.91
C TYR A 395 8.13 -6.85 -20.22
N LYS A 396 8.00 -7.78 -21.19
CA LYS A 396 8.64 -7.67 -22.51
C LYS A 396 8.19 -6.42 -23.28
N ALA A 397 6.91 -6.05 -23.17
CA ALA A 397 6.40 -4.81 -23.77
C ALA A 397 6.98 -3.58 -23.07
N GLY A 398 7.03 -3.58 -21.73
CA GLY A 398 7.66 -2.53 -20.95
C GLY A 398 9.17 -2.38 -21.22
N GLU A 399 9.89 -3.50 -21.38
CA GLU A 399 11.31 -3.49 -21.75
C GLU A 399 11.52 -2.83 -23.12
N ARG A 400 10.69 -3.15 -24.12
CA ARG A 400 10.76 -2.52 -25.45
C ARG A 400 10.51 -1.01 -25.40
N GLU A 401 9.50 -0.58 -24.66
CA GLU A 401 9.19 0.84 -24.50
C GLU A 401 10.31 1.55 -23.75
N LEU A 402 10.87 0.96 -22.70
CA LEU A 402 12.00 1.53 -21.98
C LEU A 402 13.23 1.71 -22.88
N ILE A 403 13.55 0.72 -23.73
CA ILE A 403 14.65 0.82 -24.71
C ILE A 403 14.39 1.96 -25.70
N ARG A 404 13.13 2.13 -26.16
CA ARG A 404 12.73 3.24 -27.04
C ARG A 404 12.99 4.60 -26.39
N LEU A 405 12.60 4.75 -25.12
CA LEU A 405 12.81 5.97 -24.33
C LEU A 405 14.30 6.27 -24.09
N ILE A 406 15.11 5.24 -23.82
CA ILE A 406 16.56 5.39 -23.64
C ILE A 406 17.22 5.88 -24.94
N LYS A 407 16.87 5.28 -26.07
CA LYS A 407 17.43 5.67 -27.39
C LYS A 407 16.98 7.07 -27.79
N GLY A 408 15.72 7.43 -27.59
CA GLY A 408 15.19 8.77 -27.88
C GLY A 408 15.89 9.88 -27.08
N ASN A 409 16.19 9.65 -25.80
CA ASN A 409 16.94 10.60 -25.00
C ASN A 409 18.40 10.75 -25.44
N ASN A 410 19.03 9.69 -25.95
CA ASN A 410 20.40 9.75 -26.45
C ASN A 410 20.50 10.56 -27.76
N THR A 411 19.50 10.47 -28.65
CA THR A 411 19.47 11.28 -29.87
C THR A 411 19.30 12.77 -29.60
N LEU A 412 18.54 13.17 -28.56
CA LEU A 412 18.39 14.56 -28.15
C LEU A 412 19.69 15.15 -27.54
N ASN A 413 20.49 14.33 -26.87
CA ASN A 413 21.75 14.72 -26.25
C ASN A 413 22.90 14.78 -27.26
N THR A 414 22.77 14.21 -28.46
CA THR A 414 23.77 14.26 -29.53
C THR A 414 23.57 15.44 -30.49
N PHE A 415 22.43 16.13 -30.44
CA PHE A 415 22.24 17.42 -31.08
C PHE A 415 22.77 18.54 -30.18
N ASN A 416 24.11 18.71 -30.14
CA ASN A 416 24.73 19.97 -29.77
C ASN A 416 24.41 20.95 -30.93
N PRO A 417 23.87 22.13 -30.68
CA PRO A 417 23.80 23.14 -31.72
C PRO A 417 25.24 23.53 -32.00
N MET A 418 25.78 23.10 -33.14
CA MET A 418 26.98 23.69 -33.72
C MET A 418 26.75 25.21 -33.78
N SER A 419 27.66 25.95 -33.19
CA SER A 419 27.78 27.37 -33.33
C SER A 419 27.86 27.72 -34.83
N THR A 420 26.74 28.10 -35.41
CA THR A 420 26.73 28.86 -36.65
C THR A 420 26.75 30.32 -36.26
N ASN A 421 27.95 30.91 -36.23
CA ASN A 421 28.13 32.34 -36.43
C ASN A 421 27.56 32.66 -37.82
N LEU A 422 26.34 33.11 -37.87
CA LEU A 422 25.75 33.80 -39.02
C LEU A 422 25.54 35.24 -38.59
N ASP A 423 26.50 36.08 -39.03
CA ASP A 423 26.33 37.52 -39.12
C ASP A 423 25.08 37.79 -39.96
N LEU A 424 23.96 38.14 -39.31
CA LEU A 424 22.79 38.71 -39.96
C LEU A 424 22.83 40.21 -39.77
N ALA A 425 23.34 40.87 -40.80
CA ALA A 425 23.10 42.29 -41.02
C ALA A 425 21.59 42.57 -41.04
N PHE A 426 21.13 43.31 -40.05
CA PHE A 426 19.76 43.83 -40.00
C PHE A 426 19.53 44.84 -41.11
N ASN A 427 18.71 44.49 -42.08
CA ASN A 427 18.09 45.45 -42.98
C ASN A 427 16.68 45.77 -42.43
N ASN A 428 16.60 46.95 -41.82
CA ASN A 428 15.41 47.56 -41.27
C ASN A 428 14.51 48.09 -42.40
N LYS A 429 13.47 47.35 -42.80
CA LYS A 429 12.40 47.89 -43.61
C LYS A 429 11.16 47.00 -43.47
N TYR A 430 10.08 47.59 -42.97
CA TYR A 430 8.72 47.11 -42.73
C TYR A 430 8.30 46.97 -41.25
N LEU A 431 8.22 48.13 -40.61
CA LEU A 431 7.29 48.42 -39.54
C LEU A 431 6.40 49.54 -40.04
N ASN A 432 5.17 49.20 -40.42
CA ASN A 432 3.97 50.02 -40.32
C ASN A 432 2.80 49.34 -41.05
N GLU A 433 1.67 49.41 -40.41
CA GLU A 433 0.34 48.85 -40.77
C GLU A 433 0.07 47.45 -40.24
N ILE A 434 -0.69 47.40 -39.12
CA ILE A 434 -2.16 47.22 -39.06
C ILE A 434 -2.58 47.34 -37.60
N TYR A 435 -3.11 48.50 -37.24
CA TYR A 435 -4.14 48.64 -36.21
C TYR A 435 -5.47 48.89 -36.92
N SER A 436 -6.48 48.06 -36.58
CA SER A 436 -7.92 48.32 -36.57
C SER A 436 -8.71 47.08 -36.99
N PHE A 437 -9.31 46.41 -36.11
CA PHE A 437 -10.74 46.26 -35.75
C PHE A 437 -10.84 45.27 -34.58
#